data_7d116d0f008b9ef2b3ddd8c8d4c7a98c
#
_entry.id   7d116d0f008b9ef2b3ddd8c8d4c7a98c
#
_cell.length_a   1.000
_cell.length_b   1.000
_cell.length_c   1.000
_cell.angle_alpha   90.00
_cell.angle_beta   90.00
_cell.angle_gamma   90.00
#
_symmetry.space_group_name_H-M   'P 1'
#
loop_
_entity.id
_entity.type
_entity.pdbx_description
1 polymer ?
#
loop_
_entity_poly.entity_id
_entity_poly.type
_entity_poly.pdbx_seq_one_letter_code
_entity_poly.pdbx_strand_id
1 'polypeptide(L)'
;MKKHFLLIPLLLQCFFVSAQKLRKADRQIIENLKNTVHYLADDKLEGRRAGTEGEKQAAAYISEQFKITGIAPKGDKGTYLQAFDIQDGKKINAGTLFMVNGKEMSAGVDYFPFPFSPNGSVAETPVAISLSERGAPWFKDIEAAVEENKDNPHFDMSGYIKKEAKIASDKGASALIIYNSGTIDDGIVFEKKDKSEVLSIPVIYLAKSGKNKYLKDASAIYDIRLKVDLGQSERTGHNVVGYVDNGAPSTIIIGAHYDHLGYGEDGNGLSRSKEKQIYNGADDNASGTAALIELAKLLKKSKAKKNNYLLIAFSGEELGLFGSKYFTEHPT
;
A
#
# COMPACT_ATOMS: atom_id res chain seq x y z
N MET A 1 16.21 -79.30 -33.08
CA MET A 1 15.73 -77.92 -33.17
C MET A 1 16.54 -77.06 -32.26
N LYS A 2 17.53 -76.33 -32.78
CA LYS A 2 18.35 -75.38 -31.99
C LYS A 2 17.77 -73.97 -32.15
N LYS A 3 17.29 -73.41 -31.03
CA LYS A 3 16.83 -72.03 -30.97
C LYS A 3 18.05 -71.12 -30.76
N HIS A 4 18.32 -70.27 -31.75
CA HIS A 4 19.33 -69.23 -31.63
C HIS A 4 18.67 -68.02 -30.96
N PHE A 5 19.13 -67.63 -29.75
CA PHE A 5 18.81 -66.40 -29.09
C PHE A 5 19.73 -65.33 -29.67
N LEU A 6 19.13 -64.36 -30.39
CA LEU A 6 19.80 -63.16 -30.88
C LEU A 6 19.83 -62.14 -29.77
N LEU A 7 20.98 -61.92 -29.13
CA LEU A 7 21.22 -60.86 -28.19
C LEU A 7 21.48 -59.54 -29.00
N ILE A 8 20.56 -58.63 -28.99
CA ILE A 8 20.75 -57.26 -29.51
C ILE A 8 21.44 -56.44 -28.42
N PRO A 9 22.66 -55.91 -28.61
CA PRO A 9 23.28 -55.01 -27.63
C PRO A 9 22.59 -53.66 -27.68
N LEU A 10 21.89 -53.30 -26.60
CA LEU A 10 21.32 -51.96 -26.39
C LEU A 10 22.50 -51.00 -26.19
N LEU A 11 22.85 -50.27 -27.23
CA LEU A 11 23.83 -49.17 -27.16
C LEU A 11 23.24 -48.05 -26.33
N LEU A 12 23.66 -47.94 -25.08
CA LEU A 12 23.42 -46.82 -24.21
C LEU A 12 24.18 -45.62 -24.78
N GLN A 13 23.54 -44.80 -25.61
CA GLN A 13 24.07 -43.50 -26.00
C GLN A 13 23.95 -42.57 -24.78
N CYS A 14 25.01 -42.48 -23.99
CA CYS A 14 25.19 -41.41 -23.02
C CYS A 14 25.34 -40.11 -23.77
N PHE A 15 24.25 -39.33 -23.86
CA PHE A 15 24.34 -37.92 -24.25
C PHE A 15 25.15 -37.20 -23.18
N PHE A 16 26.42 -36.94 -23.44
CA PHE A 16 27.19 -35.98 -22.68
C PHE A 16 26.61 -34.60 -22.94
N VAL A 17 25.73 -34.17 -22.07
CA VAL A 17 25.33 -32.76 -22.01
C VAL A 17 26.55 -31.98 -21.50
N SER A 18 27.40 -31.58 -22.42
CA SER A 18 28.47 -30.65 -22.11
C SER A 18 27.81 -29.33 -21.74
N ALA A 19 27.76 -28.99 -20.46
CA ALA A 19 27.37 -27.66 -20.00
C ALA A 19 28.27 -26.67 -20.70
N GLN A 20 27.66 -25.83 -21.55
CA GLN A 20 28.39 -24.84 -22.35
C GLN A 20 29.09 -23.86 -21.40
N LYS A 21 30.45 -23.83 -21.46
CA LYS A 21 31.23 -22.95 -20.59
C LYS A 21 30.87 -21.49 -20.90
N LEU A 22 30.23 -20.82 -19.92
CA LEU A 22 29.83 -19.43 -20.06
C LEU A 22 31.02 -18.55 -20.50
N ARG A 23 30.79 -17.70 -21.50
CA ARG A 23 31.78 -16.71 -21.93
C ARG A 23 31.99 -15.67 -20.83
N LYS A 24 33.12 -14.97 -20.84
CA LYS A 24 33.42 -13.91 -19.86
C LYS A 24 32.32 -12.82 -19.82
N ALA A 25 31.80 -12.47 -21.00
CA ALA A 25 30.70 -11.49 -21.11
C ALA A 25 29.42 -11.99 -20.44
N ASP A 26 29.04 -13.27 -20.63
CA ASP A 26 27.83 -13.85 -20.05
C ASP A 26 27.95 -13.92 -18.51
N ARG A 27 29.14 -14.26 -17.99
CA ARG A 27 29.40 -14.20 -16.54
C ARG A 27 29.29 -12.79 -15.96
N GLN A 28 29.74 -11.78 -16.70
CA GLN A 28 29.60 -10.38 -16.25
C GLN A 28 28.13 -9.95 -16.19
N ILE A 29 27.32 -10.36 -17.17
CA ILE A 29 25.86 -10.08 -17.17
C ILE A 29 25.22 -10.75 -15.95
N ILE A 30 25.52 -12.01 -15.68
CA ILE A 30 24.98 -12.72 -14.51
C ILE A 30 25.36 -12.02 -13.20
N GLU A 31 26.60 -11.56 -13.07
CA GLU A 31 27.06 -10.85 -11.90
C GLU A 31 26.36 -9.50 -11.73
N ASN A 32 26.18 -8.76 -12.80
CA ASN A 32 25.44 -7.50 -12.79
C ASN A 32 23.97 -7.72 -12.39
N LEU A 33 23.31 -8.74 -12.94
CA LEU A 33 21.94 -9.11 -12.57
C LEU A 33 21.83 -9.40 -11.07
N LYS A 34 22.74 -10.26 -10.54
CA LYS A 34 22.79 -10.57 -9.11
C LYS A 34 22.95 -9.31 -8.25
N ASN A 35 23.92 -8.48 -8.58
CA ASN A 35 24.20 -7.26 -7.82
C ASN A 35 23.01 -6.30 -7.82
N THR A 36 22.31 -6.17 -8.95
CA THR A 36 21.09 -5.35 -9.05
C THR A 36 19.96 -5.93 -8.23
N VAL A 37 19.71 -7.25 -8.30
CA VAL A 37 18.68 -7.91 -7.50
C VAL A 37 18.99 -7.78 -6.01
N HIS A 38 20.24 -8.03 -5.61
CA HIS A 38 20.66 -7.86 -4.21
C HIS A 38 20.43 -6.44 -3.70
N TYR A 39 20.76 -5.42 -4.51
CA TYR A 39 20.53 -4.04 -4.13
C TYR A 39 19.03 -3.73 -3.98
N LEU A 40 18.22 -4.07 -5.00
CA LEU A 40 16.79 -3.76 -5.00
C LEU A 40 16.01 -4.56 -3.95
N ALA A 41 16.42 -5.77 -3.63
CA ALA A 41 15.78 -6.61 -2.61
C ALA A 41 16.42 -6.49 -1.22
N ASP A 42 17.28 -5.51 -0.99
CA ASP A 42 17.91 -5.27 0.31
C ASP A 42 16.88 -4.69 1.30
N ASP A 43 16.93 -5.12 2.57
CA ASP A 43 16.04 -4.66 3.64
C ASP A 43 16.03 -3.14 3.83
N LYS A 44 17.15 -2.46 3.50
CA LYS A 44 17.25 -1.00 3.59
C LYS A 44 16.28 -0.26 2.66
N LEU A 45 15.77 -0.92 1.61
CA LEU A 45 14.75 -0.37 0.73
C LEU A 45 13.33 -0.66 1.21
N GLU A 46 13.18 -1.30 2.37
CA GLU A 46 11.89 -1.54 3.05
C GLU A 46 10.81 -2.09 2.12
N GLY A 47 11.20 -2.98 1.17
CA GLY A 47 10.30 -3.57 0.19
C GLY A 47 9.75 -2.60 -0.86
N ARG A 48 10.39 -1.46 -1.07
CA ARG A 48 10.16 -0.52 -2.21
C ARG A 48 8.69 -0.15 -2.44
N ARG A 49 7.91 -0.01 -1.38
CA ARG A 49 6.50 0.39 -1.50
C ARG A 49 6.38 1.72 -2.25
N ALA A 50 5.53 1.77 -3.28
CA ALA A 50 5.36 2.95 -4.11
C ALA A 50 5.08 4.23 -3.30
N GLY A 51 5.82 5.31 -3.58
CA GLY A 51 5.73 6.60 -2.89
C GLY A 51 6.42 6.66 -1.52
N THR A 52 7.24 5.66 -1.15
CA THR A 52 8.04 5.67 0.07
C THR A 52 9.51 6.02 -0.21
N GLU A 53 10.29 6.17 0.86
CA GLU A 53 11.73 6.44 0.73
C GLU A 53 12.48 5.27 0.07
N GLY A 54 12.06 4.02 0.35
CA GLY A 54 12.63 2.84 -0.29
C GLY A 54 12.41 2.81 -1.81
N GLU A 55 11.23 3.21 -2.26
CA GLU A 55 10.93 3.39 -3.69
C GLU A 55 11.81 4.48 -4.33
N LYS A 56 11.95 5.63 -3.67
CA LYS A 56 12.80 6.74 -4.16
C LYS A 56 14.27 6.33 -4.30
N GLN A 57 14.79 5.59 -3.33
CA GLN A 57 16.16 5.06 -3.40
C GLN A 57 16.34 4.07 -4.54
N ALA A 58 15.35 3.20 -4.79
CA ALA A 58 15.35 2.30 -5.93
C ALA A 58 15.30 3.07 -7.27
N ALA A 59 14.43 4.08 -7.38
CA ALA A 59 14.35 4.96 -8.57
C ALA A 59 15.65 5.68 -8.83
N ALA A 60 16.31 6.20 -7.80
CA ALA A 60 17.62 6.85 -7.90
C ALA A 60 18.70 5.88 -8.40
N TYR A 61 18.72 4.65 -7.86
CA TYR A 61 19.63 3.61 -8.31
C TYR A 61 19.44 3.27 -9.80
N ILE A 62 18.20 3.05 -10.23
CA ILE A 62 17.88 2.74 -11.64
C ILE A 62 18.28 3.90 -12.55
N SER A 63 17.96 5.14 -12.15
CA SER A 63 18.34 6.35 -12.88
C SER A 63 19.86 6.47 -13.06
N GLU A 64 20.62 6.16 -12.00
CA GLU A 64 22.09 6.18 -12.07
C GLU A 64 22.64 5.06 -12.99
N GLN A 65 22.03 3.86 -12.98
CA GLN A 65 22.38 2.78 -13.90
C GLN A 65 22.14 3.19 -15.37
N PHE A 66 21.04 3.88 -15.66
CA PHE A 66 20.77 4.42 -16.99
C PHE A 66 21.80 5.49 -17.39
N LYS A 67 22.09 6.40 -16.47
CA LYS A 67 23.07 7.49 -16.68
C LYS A 67 24.47 6.96 -16.96
N ILE A 68 25.00 6.04 -16.14
CA ILE A 68 26.32 5.40 -16.33
C ILE A 68 26.39 4.68 -17.69
N THR A 69 25.27 4.12 -18.13
CA THR A 69 25.17 3.43 -19.42
C THR A 69 25.08 4.40 -20.60
N GLY A 70 24.84 5.68 -20.36
CA GLY A 70 24.65 6.70 -21.42
C GLY A 70 23.26 6.61 -22.07
N ILE A 71 22.27 6.06 -21.39
CA ILE A 71 20.85 6.13 -21.77
C ILE A 71 20.37 7.57 -21.53
N ALA A 72 19.67 8.17 -22.48
CA ALA A 72 19.17 9.53 -22.30
C ALA A 72 17.97 9.56 -21.35
N PRO A 73 17.84 10.59 -20.48
CA PRO A 73 16.63 10.77 -19.66
C PRO A 73 15.43 11.10 -20.56
N LYS A 74 14.26 10.55 -20.22
CA LYS A 74 13.03 10.75 -20.97
C LYS A 74 11.80 10.88 -20.05
N GLY A 75 12.00 11.20 -18.78
CA GLY A 75 10.95 11.54 -17.84
C GLY A 75 10.61 13.04 -17.84
N ASP A 76 9.94 13.49 -16.80
CA ASP A 76 9.47 14.87 -16.68
C ASP A 76 10.63 15.87 -16.70
N LYS A 77 10.42 16.99 -17.41
CA LYS A 77 11.38 18.11 -17.46
C LYS A 77 12.81 17.70 -17.83
N GLY A 78 12.97 16.63 -18.62
CA GLY A 78 14.27 16.14 -19.03
C GLY A 78 15.04 15.37 -17.96
N THR A 79 14.39 14.91 -16.92
CA THR A 79 14.94 13.99 -15.92
C THR A 79 14.63 12.53 -16.30
N TYR A 80 15.09 11.56 -15.48
CA TYR A 80 14.66 10.17 -15.64
C TYR A 80 13.30 9.90 -14.99
N LEU A 81 12.83 10.77 -14.08
CA LEU A 81 11.63 10.51 -13.28
C LEU A 81 10.38 11.07 -13.97
N GLN A 82 9.30 10.30 -13.95
CA GLN A 82 7.95 10.73 -14.21
C GLN A 82 7.12 10.53 -12.97
N ALA A 83 6.68 11.63 -12.36
CA ALA A 83 5.94 11.61 -11.10
C ALA A 83 4.44 11.39 -11.34
N PHE A 84 3.78 10.65 -10.43
CA PHE A 84 2.34 10.46 -10.42
C PHE A 84 1.81 10.34 -9.00
N ASP A 85 0.55 10.76 -8.79
CA ASP A 85 -0.07 10.76 -7.47
C ASP A 85 -0.74 9.43 -7.16
N ILE A 86 -0.58 8.98 -5.92
CA ILE A 86 -1.18 7.77 -5.37
C ILE A 86 -2.09 8.18 -4.22
N GLN A 87 -3.38 7.93 -4.36
CA GLN A 87 -4.34 8.11 -3.28
C GLN A 87 -4.12 7.03 -2.22
N ASP A 88 -3.66 7.43 -1.04
CA ASP A 88 -3.30 6.50 0.06
C ASP A 88 -4.40 6.37 1.12
N GLY A 89 -5.61 6.82 0.76
CA GLY A 89 -6.78 6.75 1.62
C GLY A 89 -6.95 7.97 2.52
N LYS A 90 -7.78 7.83 3.55
CA LYS A 90 -8.10 8.91 4.48
C LYS A 90 -7.05 9.05 5.58
N LYS A 91 -6.89 10.27 6.08
CA LYS A 91 -6.06 10.58 7.24
C LYS A 91 -6.82 11.47 8.21
N ILE A 92 -6.47 11.35 9.49
CA ILE A 92 -6.95 12.24 10.55
C ILE A 92 -6.05 13.48 10.55
N ASN A 93 -6.61 14.64 10.24
CA ASN A 93 -5.87 15.90 10.28
C ASN A 93 -5.74 16.42 11.71
N ALA A 94 -4.76 17.28 11.93
CA ALA A 94 -4.51 17.93 13.23
C ALA A 94 -5.68 18.82 13.73
N GLY A 95 -6.62 19.17 12.84
CA GLY A 95 -7.84 19.87 13.21
C GLY A 95 -8.90 18.99 13.87
N THR A 96 -8.73 17.65 13.92
CA THR A 96 -9.63 16.73 14.64
C THR A 96 -9.45 16.89 16.15
N LEU A 97 -10.55 17.08 16.86
CA LEU A 97 -10.56 17.40 18.28
C LEU A 97 -11.67 16.64 19.00
N PHE A 98 -11.37 16.08 20.16
CA PHE A 98 -12.35 15.60 21.12
C PHE A 98 -11.95 16.04 22.52
N MET A 99 -12.80 16.86 23.15
CA MET A 99 -12.58 17.38 24.51
C MET A 99 -13.68 16.88 25.45
N VAL A 100 -13.28 16.59 26.65
CA VAL A 100 -14.16 16.21 27.78
C VAL A 100 -13.83 17.10 28.96
N ASN A 101 -14.79 17.90 29.44
CA ASN A 101 -14.62 18.84 30.55
C ASN A 101 -13.37 19.74 30.36
N GLY A 102 -13.22 20.32 29.17
CA GLY A 102 -12.10 21.19 28.82
C GLY A 102 -10.74 20.49 28.62
N LYS A 103 -10.68 19.15 28.75
CA LYS A 103 -9.45 18.35 28.53
C LYS A 103 -9.47 17.70 27.17
N GLU A 104 -8.42 17.90 26.39
CA GLU A 104 -8.27 17.30 25.06
C GLU A 104 -7.80 15.85 25.17
N MET A 105 -8.42 14.98 24.37
CA MET A 105 -8.05 13.60 24.17
C MET A 105 -7.09 13.44 23.00
N SER A 106 -6.23 12.43 23.02
CA SER A 106 -5.24 12.20 21.96
C SER A 106 -5.87 11.42 20.79
N ALA A 107 -5.99 12.07 19.62
CA ALA A 107 -6.43 11.42 18.41
C ALA A 107 -5.49 10.28 17.98
N GLY A 108 -6.04 9.16 17.53
CA GLY A 108 -5.30 7.94 17.20
C GLY A 108 -4.85 7.09 18.38
N VAL A 109 -5.04 7.57 19.62
CA VAL A 109 -4.68 6.85 20.85
C VAL A 109 -5.91 6.65 21.74
N ASP A 110 -6.54 7.77 22.15
CA ASP A 110 -7.73 7.75 23.01
C ASP A 110 -9.02 7.59 22.21
N TYR A 111 -9.00 8.06 20.95
CA TYR A 111 -10.14 8.00 20.02
C TYR A 111 -9.70 8.17 18.57
N PHE A 112 -10.60 7.86 17.64
CA PHE A 112 -10.50 8.28 16.24
C PHE A 112 -11.88 8.42 15.59
N PRO A 113 -12.06 9.34 14.62
CA PRO A 113 -13.25 9.37 13.79
C PRO A 113 -13.22 8.21 12.80
N PHE A 114 -14.36 7.57 12.54
CA PHE A 114 -14.43 6.57 11.47
C PHE A 114 -14.21 7.23 10.10
N PRO A 115 -13.59 6.53 9.13
CA PRO A 115 -13.34 7.09 7.80
C PRO A 115 -14.61 7.55 7.06
N PHE A 116 -15.75 6.94 7.34
CA PHE A 116 -17.07 7.32 6.81
C PHE A 116 -17.74 8.47 7.61
N SER A 117 -17.08 9.02 8.61
CA SER A 117 -17.56 10.19 9.34
C SER A 117 -17.48 11.45 8.47
N PRO A 118 -18.51 12.31 8.46
CA PRO A 118 -18.40 13.62 7.81
C PRO A 118 -17.42 14.51 8.58
N ASN A 119 -16.80 15.46 7.89
CA ASN A 119 -16.19 16.60 8.54
C ASN A 119 -17.26 17.47 9.17
N GLY A 120 -17.06 17.87 10.41
CA GLY A 120 -18.04 18.66 11.14
C GLY A 120 -17.63 18.87 12.58
N SER A 121 -18.40 19.70 13.29
CA SER A 121 -18.13 20.00 14.70
C SER A 121 -19.41 19.98 15.53
N VAL A 122 -19.26 19.58 16.77
CA VAL A 122 -20.28 19.76 17.84
C VAL A 122 -19.70 20.75 18.83
N ALA A 123 -20.45 21.84 19.08
CA ALA A 123 -20.11 22.81 20.10
C ALA A 123 -20.14 22.15 21.49
N GLU A 124 -19.50 22.80 22.45
CA GLU A 124 -19.51 22.31 23.83
C GLU A 124 -20.94 22.09 24.33
N THR A 125 -21.24 20.86 24.71
CA THR A 125 -22.58 20.41 25.04
C THR A 125 -22.52 19.51 26.26
N PRO A 126 -23.31 19.74 27.33
CA PRO A 126 -23.41 18.83 28.44
C PRO A 126 -24.14 17.55 28.03
N VAL A 127 -23.52 16.40 28.29
CA VAL A 127 -24.01 15.08 27.90
C VAL A 127 -23.89 14.10 29.04
N ALA A 128 -24.94 13.35 29.32
CA ALA A 128 -24.91 12.14 30.12
C ALA A 128 -24.74 10.94 29.17
N ILE A 129 -23.75 10.08 29.43
CA ILE A 129 -23.43 8.93 28.55
C ILE A 129 -24.63 7.99 28.38
N SER A 130 -25.44 7.87 29.40
CA SER A 130 -26.63 6.98 29.44
C SER A 130 -27.87 7.56 28.75
N LEU A 131 -27.84 8.80 28.31
CA LEU A 131 -28.99 9.50 27.72
C LEU A 131 -28.79 9.75 26.22
N SER A 132 -29.90 9.77 25.48
CA SER A 132 -29.94 10.01 24.03
C SER A 132 -30.81 11.25 23.76
N GLU A 133 -30.28 12.43 24.08
CA GLU A 133 -30.98 13.69 23.93
C GLU A 133 -30.84 14.25 22.50
N ARG A 134 -31.94 14.80 21.97
CA ARG A 134 -31.93 15.41 20.64
C ARG A 134 -31.01 16.62 20.60
N GLY A 135 -30.17 16.72 19.55
CA GLY A 135 -29.20 17.80 19.38
C GLY A 135 -27.88 17.59 20.13
N ALA A 136 -27.77 16.57 20.97
CA ALA A 136 -26.56 16.22 21.70
C ALA A 136 -25.80 15.04 21.05
N PRO A 137 -24.49 14.87 21.31
CA PRO A 137 -23.77 13.63 21.02
C PRO A 137 -24.34 12.45 21.79
N TRP A 138 -24.51 11.32 21.10
CA TRP A 138 -24.96 10.07 21.74
C TRP A 138 -23.79 9.11 21.91
N PHE A 139 -23.83 8.33 22.98
CA PHE A 139 -22.90 7.26 23.26
C PHE A 139 -23.56 5.92 23.01
N LYS A 140 -22.86 5.02 22.34
CA LYS A 140 -23.33 3.65 22.07
C LYS A 140 -22.27 2.65 22.51
N ASP A 141 -22.63 1.87 23.52
CA ASP A 141 -21.85 0.71 23.91
C ASP A 141 -22.13 -0.44 22.94
N ILE A 142 -21.06 -1.07 22.44
CA ILE A 142 -21.14 -2.21 21.52
C ILE A 142 -20.79 -3.53 22.19
N GLU A 143 -20.58 -3.57 23.52
CA GLU A 143 -20.24 -4.78 24.28
C GLU A 143 -21.14 -5.95 23.91
N ALA A 144 -22.47 -5.76 23.94
CA ALA A 144 -23.43 -6.82 23.63
C ALA A 144 -23.28 -7.35 22.20
N ALA A 145 -23.09 -6.45 21.22
CA ALA A 145 -22.91 -6.85 19.83
C ALA A 145 -21.59 -7.62 19.61
N VAL A 146 -20.52 -7.23 20.31
CA VAL A 146 -19.24 -7.94 20.29
C VAL A 146 -19.36 -9.32 20.91
N GLU A 147 -19.99 -9.41 22.10
CA GLU A 147 -20.16 -10.69 22.82
C GLU A 147 -21.05 -11.68 22.04
N GLU A 148 -22.16 -11.21 21.46
CA GLU A 148 -23.07 -12.04 20.67
C GLU A 148 -22.42 -12.58 19.38
N ASN A 149 -21.45 -11.87 18.85
CA ASN A 149 -20.83 -12.21 17.57
C ASN A 149 -19.35 -12.63 17.65
N LYS A 150 -18.83 -12.87 18.86
CA LYS A 150 -17.40 -13.20 19.08
C LYS A 150 -16.90 -14.42 18.27
N ASP A 151 -17.78 -15.38 18.02
CA ASP A 151 -17.48 -16.61 17.29
C ASP A 151 -17.95 -16.54 15.82
N ASN A 152 -18.45 -15.39 15.35
CA ASN A 152 -18.91 -15.17 13.98
C ASN A 152 -17.91 -14.36 13.16
N PRO A 153 -17.01 -15.01 12.40
CA PRO A 153 -16.00 -14.30 11.61
C PRO A 153 -16.58 -13.48 10.43
N HIS A 154 -17.88 -13.63 10.15
CA HIS A 154 -18.58 -12.92 9.07
C HIS A 154 -19.44 -11.75 9.58
N PHE A 155 -19.38 -11.44 10.87
CA PHE A 155 -20.13 -10.32 11.41
C PHE A 155 -19.55 -8.99 10.89
N ASP A 156 -20.38 -8.22 10.19
CA ASP A 156 -20.00 -6.90 9.67
C ASP A 156 -20.16 -5.83 10.75
N MET A 157 -19.15 -5.67 11.59
CA MET A 157 -19.11 -4.64 12.64
C MET A 157 -19.22 -3.23 12.04
N SER A 158 -18.58 -2.97 10.89
CA SER A 158 -18.65 -1.67 10.21
C SER A 158 -20.08 -1.35 9.76
N GLY A 159 -20.76 -2.31 9.14
CA GLY A 159 -22.17 -2.20 8.77
C GLY A 159 -23.09 -1.99 9.96
N TYR A 160 -22.84 -2.70 11.07
CA TYR A 160 -23.57 -2.50 12.32
C TYR A 160 -23.43 -1.06 12.84
N ILE A 161 -22.19 -0.53 12.91
CA ILE A 161 -21.94 0.83 13.37
C ILE A 161 -22.61 1.87 12.47
N LYS A 162 -22.55 1.70 11.14
CA LYS A 162 -23.22 2.59 10.18
C LYS A 162 -24.72 2.61 10.37
N LYS A 163 -25.33 1.44 10.65
CA LYS A 163 -26.77 1.33 10.95
C LYS A 163 -27.12 2.09 12.24
N GLU A 164 -26.34 1.90 13.31
CA GLU A 164 -26.55 2.62 14.59
C GLU A 164 -26.38 4.14 14.39
N ALA A 165 -25.40 4.57 13.59
CA ALA A 165 -25.21 5.98 13.29
C ALA A 165 -26.38 6.59 12.50
N LYS A 166 -26.93 5.83 11.55
CA LYS A 166 -28.14 6.25 10.84
C LYS A 166 -29.32 6.39 11.79
N ILE A 167 -29.55 5.41 12.67
CA ILE A 167 -30.62 5.45 13.67
C ILE A 167 -30.46 6.67 14.60
N ALA A 168 -29.23 6.95 15.05
CA ALA A 168 -28.94 8.09 15.90
C ALA A 168 -29.22 9.41 15.18
N SER A 169 -28.76 9.54 13.92
CA SER A 169 -29.01 10.69 13.07
C SER A 169 -30.50 10.94 12.85
N ASP A 170 -31.26 9.91 12.46
CA ASP A 170 -32.70 9.99 12.18
C ASP A 170 -33.48 10.45 13.44
N LYS A 171 -32.99 10.13 14.63
CA LYS A 171 -33.55 10.56 15.92
C LYS A 171 -32.99 11.89 16.43
N GLY A 172 -32.05 12.50 15.70
CA GLY A 172 -31.56 13.87 15.93
C GLY A 172 -30.32 13.96 16.82
N ALA A 173 -29.51 12.91 16.92
CA ALA A 173 -28.18 13.01 17.51
C ALA A 173 -27.29 13.95 16.69
N SER A 174 -26.42 14.74 17.34
CA SER A 174 -25.46 15.61 16.68
C SER A 174 -24.15 14.88 16.32
N ALA A 175 -23.87 13.77 17.00
CA ALA A 175 -22.77 12.84 16.73
C ALA A 175 -23.07 11.49 17.37
N LEU A 176 -22.38 10.43 16.94
CA LEU A 176 -22.40 9.13 17.60
C LEU A 176 -21.00 8.76 18.06
N ILE A 177 -20.84 8.44 19.35
CA ILE A 177 -19.60 8.00 19.97
C ILE A 177 -19.76 6.51 20.32
N ILE A 178 -19.01 5.67 19.60
CA ILE A 178 -19.00 4.22 19.78
C ILE A 178 -17.90 3.86 20.77
N TYR A 179 -18.18 3.01 21.73
CA TYR A 179 -17.18 2.46 22.64
C TYR A 179 -17.54 1.01 23.02
N ASN A 180 -16.55 0.26 23.47
CA ASN A 180 -16.72 -1.10 23.96
C ASN A 180 -16.38 -1.14 25.46
N SER A 181 -17.35 -1.42 26.33
CA SER A 181 -17.12 -1.58 27.77
C SER A 181 -16.71 -3.01 28.15
N GLY A 182 -16.93 -3.97 27.26
CA GLY A 182 -16.64 -5.39 27.45
C GLY A 182 -15.16 -5.73 27.52
N THR A 183 -14.86 -6.99 27.80
CA THR A 183 -13.47 -7.49 27.90
C THR A 183 -12.92 -8.01 26.57
N ILE A 184 -13.81 -8.40 25.65
CA ILE A 184 -13.43 -8.91 24.33
C ILE A 184 -12.94 -7.75 23.46
N ASP A 185 -11.83 -7.99 22.76
CA ASP A 185 -11.31 -7.05 21.76
C ASP A 185 -12.27 -7.01 20.56
N ASP A 186 -12.72 -5.81 20.21
CA ASP A 186 -13.62 -5.61 19.06
C ASP A 186 -12.87 -5.49 17.73
N GLY A 187 -11.54 -5.39 17.74
CA GLY A 187 -10.70 -5.30 16.55
C GLY A 187 -10.89 -4.02 15.72
N ILE A 188 -11.61 -3.01 16.26
CA ILE A 188 -11.90 -1.78 15.51
C ILE A 188 -10.65 -0.92 15.37
N VAL A 189 -10.30 -0.61 14.11
CA VAL A 189 -9.16 0.23 13.76
C VAL A 189 -9.57 1.30 12.76
N PHE A 190 -8.75 2.34 12.61
CA PHE A 190 -8.95 3.35 11.57
C PHE A 190 -8.61 2.76 10.19
N GLU A 191 -9.64 2.31 9.46
CA GLU A 191 -9.49 1.70 8.14
C GLU A 191 -9.37 2.80 7.06
N LYS A 192 -8.17 3.31 6.85
CA LYS A 192 -7.90 4.45 5.95
C LYS A 192 -8.39 4.26 4.52
N LYS A 193 -8.53 3.01 4.06
CA LYS A 193 -8.99 2.65 2.70
C LYS A 193 -10.49 2.40 2.60
N ASP A 194 -11.26 2.64 3.68
CA ASP A 194 -12.73 2.54 3.64
C ASP A 194 -13.29 3.51 2.60
N LYS A 195 -13.97 2.96 1.60
CA LYS A 195 -14.64 3.68 0.50
C LYS A 195 -16.13 3.87 0.74
N SER A 196 -16.63 3.56 1.94
CA SER A 196 -18.05 3.73 2.26
C SER A 196 -18.49 5.17 2.10
N GLU A 197 -19.77 5.34 1.80
CA GLU A 197 -20.39 6.66 1.76
C GLU A 197 -20.25 7.38 3.09
N VAL A 198 -20.05 8.68 3.01
CA VAL A 198 -19.95 9.55 4.19
C VAL A 198 -21.33 9.68 4.82
N LEU A 199 -21.40 9.48 6.12
CA LEU A 199 -22.64 9.56 6.89
C LEU A 199 -23.06 11.03 7.14
N SER A 200 -24.24 11.23 7.72
CA SER A 200 -24.81 12.55 7.97
C SER A 200 -24.34 13.21 9.26
N ILE A 201 -23.86 12.44 10.23
CA ILE A 201 -23.34 12.93 11.51
C ILE A 201 -21.95 12.39 11.79
N PRO A 202 -21.10 13.11 12.55
CA PRO A 202 -19.84 12.59 13.04
C PRO A 202 -19.98 11.27 13.78
N VAL A 203 -19.12 10.29 13.47
CA VAL A 203 -19.06 9.00 14.15
C VAL A 203 -17.64 8.77 14.63
N ILE A 204 -17.49 8.56 15.93
CA ILE A 204 -16.19 8.47 16.60
C ILE A 204 -16.10 7.12 17.31
N TYR A 205 -14.97 6.43 17.17
CA TYR A 205 -14.60 5.35 18.05
C TYR A 205 -13.82 5.90 19.24
N LEU A 206 -14.32 5.62 20.44
CA LEU A 206 -13.66 5.96 21.70
C LEU A 206 -12.97 4.70 22.24
N ALA A 207 -11.65 4.70 22.23
CA ALA A 207 -10.85 3.60 22.73
C ALA A 207 -11.09 3.39 24.24
N LYS A 208 -10.94 2.16 24.70
CA LYS A 208 -11.12 1.78 26.11
C LYS A 208 -10.23 2.59 27.06
N SER A 209 -9.00 2.87 26.66
CA SER A 209 -8.06 3.74 27.37
C SER A 209 -8.62 5.15 27.54
N GLY A 210 -9.14 5.73 26.47
CA GLY A 210 -9.74 7.06 26.48
C GLY A 210 -11.00 7.11 27.35
N LYS A 211 -11.91 6.13 27.20
CA LYS A 211 -13.10 6.03 28.06
C LYS A 211 -12.75 5.95 29.54
N ASN A 212 -11.82 5.07 29.90
CA ASN A 212 -11.41 4.86 31.28
C ASN A 212 -10.68 6.06 31.90
N LYS A 213 -10.01 6.87 31.08
CA LYS A 213 -9.29 8.06 31.53
C LYS A 213 -10.19 9.26 31.72
N TYR A 214 -11.12 9.53 30.79
CA TYR A 214 -11.88 10.78 30.72
C TYR A 214 -13.34 10.64 31.07
N LEU A 215 -13.98 9.47 30.91
CA LEU A 215 -15.40 9.21 31.04
C LEU A 215 -15.69 8.04 31.98
N LYS A 216 -15.17 8.14 33.22
CA LYS A 216 -15.19 7.05 34.20
C LYS A 216 -16.58 6.75 34.75
N ASP A 217 -17.36 7.79 35.00
CA ASP A 217 -18.68 7.69 35.62
C ASP A 217 -19.78 7.84 34.58
N ALA A 218 -20.48 6.77 34.28
CA ALA A 218 -21.56 6.78 33.29
C ALA A 218 -22.79 7.60 33.73
N SER A 219 -22.90 7.95 35.00
CA SER A 219 -23.99 8.78 35.54
C SER A 219 -23.67 10.27 35.58
N ALA A 220 -22.39 10.63 35.39
CA ALA A 220 -21.95 12.02 35.37
C ALA A 220 -22.36 12.73 34.07
N ILE A 221 -22.54 14.05 34.18
CA ILE A 221 -22.65 14.92 33.00
C ILE A 221 -21.26 15.41 32.63
N TYR A 222 -20.94 15.30 31.34
CA TYR A 222 -19.66 15.73 30.76
C TYR A 222 -19.88 16.80 29.72
N ASP A 223 -19.10 17.85 29.77
CA ASP A 223 -19.06 18.83 28.67
C ASP A 223 -18.25 18.27 27.50
N ILE A 224 -18.95 17.96 26.42
CA ILE A 224 -18.38 17.35 25.23
C ILE A 224 -18.27 18.39 24.11
N ARG A 225 -17.07 18.55 23.58
CA ARG A 225 -16.79 19.29 22.34
C ARG A 225 -16.03 18.39 21.39
N LEU A 226 -16.47 18.30 20.15
CA LEU A 226 -15.78 17.52 19.15
C LEU A 226 -15.74 18.23 17.79
N LYS A 227 -14.69 17.92 17.03
CA LYS A 227 -14.54 18.29 15.63
C LYS A 227 -13.89 17.12 14.90
N VAL A 228 -14.48 16.74 13.77
CA VAL A 228 -13.90 15.79 12.83
C VAL A 228 -13.34 16.58 11.65
N ASP A 229 -12.06 16.34 11.38
CA ASP A 229 -11.32 16.88 10.25
C ASP A 229 -10.54 15.74 9.62
N LEU A 230 -11.15 15.08 8.61
CA LEU A 230 -10.57 14.02 7.80
C LEU A 230 -10.13 14.59 6.46
N GLY A 231 -8.92 14.28 6.05
CA GLY A 231 -8.36 14.61 4.75
C GLY A 231 -8.03 13.37 3.93
N GLN A 232 -7.51 13.59 2.72
CA GLN A 232 -6.91 12.54 1.91
C GLN A 232 -5.41 12.47 2.20
N SER A 233 -4.90 11.25 2.24
CA SER A 233 -3.46 10.99 2.26
C SER A 233 -3.02 10.69 0.84
N GLU A 234 -1.96 11.35 0.41
CA GLU A 234 -1.40 11.17 -0.92
C GLU A 234 0.07 10.81 -0.80
N ARG A 235 0.53 9.99 -1.73
CA ARG A 235 1.94 9.66 -1.94
C ARG A 235 2.27 9.94 -3.40
N THR A 236 3.51 10.24 -3.70
CA THR A 236 3.96 10.42 -5.08
C THR A 236 4.86 9.25 -5.47
N GLY A 237 4.42 8.45 -6.43
CA GLY A 237 5.23 7.41 -7.07
C GLY A 237 5.99 7.95 -8.28
N HIS A 238 7.00 7.22 -8.74
CA HIS A 238 7.84 7.67 -9.85
C HIS A 238 8.11 6.52 -10.83
N ASN A 239 7.74 6.68 -12.10
CA ASN A 239 8.32 5.86 -13.15
C ASN A 239 9.74 6.35 -13.45
N VAL A 240 10.65 5.44 -13.82
CA VAL A 240 11.99 5.79 -14.30
C VAL A 240 12.07 5.53 -15.79
N VAL A 241 12.26 6.59 -16.58
CA VAL A 241 12.16 6.55 -18.05
C VAL A 241 13.48 6.90 -18.70
N GLY A 242 14.02 5.95 -19.47
CA GLY A 242 15.25 6.12 -20.24
C GLY A 242 15.03 5.86 -21.73
N TYR A 243 15.81 6.49 -22.58
CA TYR A 243 15.65 6.43 -24.02
C TYR A 243 16.96 6.16 -24.76
N VAL A 244 16.91 5.23 -25.70
CA VAL A 244 17.97 4.98 -26.69
C VAL A 244 17.48 5.49 -28.03
N ASP A 245 17.99 6.65 -28.41
CA ASP A 245 17.76 7.22 -29.73
C ASP A 245 18.71 6.60 -30.76
N ASN A 246 18.17 6.01 -31.80
CA ASN A 246 18.88 5.46 -32.93
C ASN A 246 18.55 6.21 -34.25
N GLY A 247 17.76 7.29 -34.17
CA GLY A 247 17.24 8.00 -35.35
C GLY A 247 16.24 7.17 -36.15
N ALA A 248 15.61 6.18 -35.54
CA ALA A 248 14.71 5.24 -36.20
C ALA A 248 13.27 5.79 -36.24
N PRO A 249 12.45 5.37 -37.24
CA PRO A 249 11.07 5.84 -37.37
C PRO A 249 10.11 5.25 -36.33
N SER A 250 10.51 4.21 -35.61
CA SER A 250 9.66 3.54 -34.62
C SER A 250 10.41 3.33 -33.31
N THR A 251 9.64 3.27 -32.21
CA THR A 251 10.15 3.05 -30.86
C THR A 251 9.52 1.79 -30.26
N ILE A 252 10.36 0.93 -29.69
CA ILE A 252 9.92 -0.23 -28.90
C ILE A 252 9.98 0.18 -27.43
N ILE A 253 8.88 -0.05 -26.70
CA ILE A 253 8.79 0.17 -25.26
C ILE A 253 9.08 -1.15 -24.55
N ILE A 254 10.00 -1.12 -23.58
CA ILE A 254 10.35 -2.26 -22.75
C ILE A 254 10.22 -1.80 -21.30
N GLY A 255 9.40 -2.52 -20.52
CA GLY A 255 9.11 -2.15 -19.13
C GLY A 255 9.25 -3.30 -18.15
N ALA A 256 9.52 -2.96 -16.90
CA ALA A 256 9.40 -3.81 -15.72
C ALA A 256 8.97 -2.93 -14.55
N HIS A 257 8.24 -3.47 -13.56
CA HIS A 257 8.01 -2.69 -12.36
C HIS A 257 9.13 -2.91 -11.34
N TYR A 258 9.37 -1.91 -10.51
CA TYR A 258 10.43 -1.94 -9.51
C TYR A 258 9.93 -1.73 -8.08
N ASP A 259 8.67 -1.31 -7.91
CA ASP A 259 8.01 -1.27 -6.61
C ASP A 259 7.65 -2.68 -6.13
N HIS A 260 7.39 -2.79 -4.81
CA HIS A 260 6.84 -4.00 -4.21
C HIS A 260 6.01 -3.64 -2.98
N LEU A 261 5.68 -4.62 -2.13
CA LEU A 261 4.63 -4.54 -1.12
C LEU A 261 4.99 -3.77 0.16
N GLY A 262 6.25 -3.34 0.31
CA GLY A 262 6.69 -2.72 1.57
C GLY A 262 6.65 -3.69 2.74
N TYR A 263 5.90 -3.35 3.76
CA TYR A 263 5.55 -4.24 4.89
C TYR A 263 4.12 -4.81 4.75
N GLY A 264 3.52 -4.73 3.57
CA GLY A 264 2.14 -5.16 3.34
C GLY A 264 1.08 -4.15 3.76
N GLU A 265 1.44 -2.86 3.90
CA GLU A 265 0.55 -1.80 4.41
C GLU A 265 -0.64 -1.52 3.48
N ASP A 266 -0.56 -1.95 2.24
CA ASP A 266 -1.65 -1.79 1.26
C ASP A 266 -2.67 -2.94 1.29
N GLY A 267 -2.47 -3.92 2.21
CA GLY A 267 -3.38 -5.06 2.39
C GLY A 267 -3.26 -6.14 1.31
N ASN A 268 -2.21 -6.08 0.47
CA ASN A 268 -1.92 -7.01 -0.61
C ASN A 268 -0.83 -8.05 -0.27
N GLY A 269 -0.32 -8.04 0.97
CA GLY A 269 0.62 -9.04 1.45
C GLY A 269 -0.04 -10.39 1.71
N LEU A 270 0.62 -11.49 1.31
CA LEU A 270 0.11 -12.87 1.49
C LEU A 270 0.39 -13.46 2.89
N SER A 271 1.26 -12.83 3.68
CA SER A 271 1.58 -13.32 5.02
C SER A 271 0.39 -13.18 5.97
N ARG A 272 0.10 -14.27 6.69
CA ARG A 272 -0.86 -14.30 7.79
C ARG A 272 -0.21 -13.99 9.15
N SER A 273 1.10 -13.72 9.17
CA SER A 273 1.80 -13.35 10.40
C SER A 273 1.34 -11.98 10.89
N LYS A 274 1.20 -11.86 12.21
CA LYS A 274 0.99 -10.55 12.87
C LYS A 274 2.29 -9.77 13.04
N GLU A 275 3.44 -10.40 12.76
CA GLU A 275 4.73 -9.74 12.83
C GLU A 275 4.98 -8.92 11.57
N LYS A 276 5.54 -7.73 11.76
CA LYS A 276 5.92 -6.85 10.65
C LYS A 276 7.08 -7.48 9.89
N GLN A 277 6.85 -7.82 8.63
CA GLN A 277 7.85 -8.44 7.75
C GLN A 277 8.07 -7.54 6.53
N ILE A 278 9.32 -7.49 6.06
CA ILE A 278 9.65 -6.80 4.81
C ILE A 278 9.39 -7.76 3.66
N TYR A 279 8.63 -7.30 2.67
CA TYR A 279 8.48 -7.98 1.39
C TYR A 279 9.57 -7.48 0.45
N ASN A 280 10.69 -8.21 0.37
CA ASN A 280 11.87 -7.78 -0.38
C ASN A 280 11.69 -7.82 -1.90
N GLY A 281 10.78 -8.67 -2.43
CA GLY A 281 10.46 -8.73 -3.85
C GLY A 281 11.67 -8.97 -4.76
N ALA A 282 12.46 -10.02 -4.48
CA ALA A 282 13.64 -10.34 -5.29
C ALA A 282 13.24 -10.85 -6.68
N ASP A 283 12.27 -11.78 -6.72
CA ASP A 283 11.71 -12.33 -7.95
C ASP A 283 10.66 -11.39 -8.53
N ASP A 284 9.77 -10.90 -7.69
CA ASP A 284 8.72 -9.91 -8.01
C ASP A 284 9.04 -8.53 -7.40
N ASN A 285 9.59 -7.54 -8.17
CA ASN A 285 10.10 -7.78 -9.52
C ASN A 285 11.49 -7.10 -9.69
N ALA A 286 12.35 -7.23 -8.65
CA ALA A 286 13.73 -6.78 -8.77
C ALA A 286 14.46 -7.50 -9.91
N SER A 287 14.10 -8.77 -10.19
CA SER A 287 14.68 -9.57 -11.26
C SER A 287 14.37 -9.00 -12.65
N GLY A 288 13.11 -8.64 -12.91
CA GLY A 288 12.69 -8.01 -14.16
C GLY A 288 13.30 -6.63 -14.34
N THR A 289 13.40 -5.84 -13.25
CA THR A 289 14.10 -4.54 -13.27
C THR A 289 15.60 -4.70 -13.55
N ALA A 290 16.25 -5.70 -12.97
CA ALA A 290 17.65 -6.02 -13.27
C ALA A 290 17.83 -6.38 -14.74
N ALA A 291 16.92 -7.21 -15.29
CA ALA A 291 16.93 -7.55 -16.71
C ALA A 291 16.72 -6.32 -17.60
N LEU A 292 15.83 -5.39 -17.23
CA LEU A 292 15.63 -4.13 -17.96
C LEU A 292 16.91 -3.29 -18.02
N ILE A 293 17.64 -3.16 -16.91
CA ILE A 293 18.90 -2.44 -16.83
C ILE A 293 19.97 -3.10 -17.71
N GLU A 294 20.10 -4.43 -17.68
CA GLU A 294 21.06 -5.13 -18.53
C GLU A 294 20.69 -5.04 -20.02
N LEU A 295 19.40 -5.14 -20.36
CA LEU A 295 18.92 -4.90 -21.73
C LEU A 295 19.25 -3.49 -22.20
N ALA A 296 19.10 -2.48 -21.36
CA ALA A 296 19.47 -1.10 -21.67
C ALA A 296 20.96 -1.01 -22.09
N LYS A 297 21.86 -1.64 -21.32
CA LYS A 297 23.29 -1.71 -21.61
C LYS A 297 23.59 -2.43 -22.94
N LEU A 298 22.88 -3.51 -23.21
CA LEU A 298 23.04 -4.29 -24.45
C LEU A 298 22.52 -3.51 -25.66
N LEU A 299 21.34 -2.91 -25.58
CA LEU A 299 20.71 -2.15 -26.66
C LEU A 299 21.52 -0.91 -27.03
N LYS A 300 22.06 -0.19 -26.04
CA LYS A 300 22.92 0.98 -26.27
C LYS A 300 24.17 0.62 -27.10
N LYS A 301 24.76 -0.55 -26.85
CA LYS A 301 25.98 -1.04 -27.56
C LYS A 301 25.64 -1.84 -28.81
N SER A 302 24.40 -2.21 -29.02
CA SER A 302 23.97 -3.07 -30.11
C SER A 302 24.05 -2.38 -31.48
N LYS A 303 24.20 -3.22 -32.53
CA LYS A 303 23.99 -2.84 -33.93
C LYS A 303 22.50 -2.84 -34.34
N ALA A 304 21.58 -3.17 -33.45
CA ALA A 304 20.13 -3.18 -33.68
C ALA A 304 19.59 -1.74 -33.72
N LYS A 305 19.83 -1.03 -34.83
CA LYS A 305 19.50 0.40 -35.00
C LYS A 305 18.19 0.64 -35.76
N LYS A 306 17.41 -0.41 -36.03
CA LYS A 306 16.15 -0.30 -36.78
C LYS A 306 15.01 0.36 -35.96
N ASN A 307 15.14 0.37 -34.65
CA ASN A 307 14.18 0.98 -33.73
C ASN A 307 14.89 1.83 -32.68
N ASN A 308 14.22 2.81 -32.14
CA ASN A 308 14.53 3.43 -30.86
C ASN A 308 14.03 2.52 -29.73
N TYR A 309 14.51 2.71 -28.52
CA TYR A 309 14.06 1.93 -27.37
C TYR A 309 13.73 2.86 -26.19
N LEU A 310 12.53 2.77 -25.70
CA LEU A 310 12.06 3.42 -24.48
C LEU A 310 12.05 2.38 -23.36
N LEU A 311 12.82 2.63 -22.33
CA LEU A 311 13.05 1.71 -21.22
C LEU A 311 12.38 2.31 -19.98
N ILE A 312 11.41 1.62 -19.40
CA ILE A 312 10.62 2.15 -18.31
C ILE A 312 10.63 1.19 -17.13
N ALA A 313 11.16 1.64 -16.00
CA ALA A 313 10.91 0.99 -14.74
C ALA A 313 9.68 1.64 -14.10
N PHE A 314 8.57 0.90 -14.06
CA PHE A 314 7.30 1.37 -13.53
C PHE A 314 7.25 1.26 -12.00
N SER A 315 6.56 2.20 -11.34
CA SER A 315 6.18 2.11 -9.94
C SER A 315 4.67 1.98 -9.81
N GLY A 316 4.20 1.53 -8.65
CA GLY A 316 2.78 1.38 -8.35
C GLY A 316 2.08 0.27 -9.13
N GLU A 317 2.81 -0.73 -9.59
CA GLU A 317 2.24 -1.94 -10.19
C GLU A 317 1.37 -2.68 -9.19
N GLU A 318 1.91 -2.90 -7.99
CA GLU A 318 1.29 -3.61 -6.86
C GLU A 318 0.00 -2.93 -6.32
N LEU A 319 -0.23 -1.69 -6.73
CA LEU A 319 -1.46 -0.93 -6.42
C LEU A 319 -2.52 -1.04 -7.52
N GLY A 320 -2.26 -1.79 -8.57
CA GLY A 320 -3.12 -1.95 -9.75
C GLY A 320 -2.65 -1.16 -10.96
N LEU A 321 -1.37 -1.31 -11.32
CA LEU A 321 -0.75 -0.77 -12.53
C LEU A 321 -0.72 0.77 -12.61
N PHE A 322 -0.66 1.46 -11.48
CA PHE A 322 -0.80 2.93 -11.43
C PHE A 322 0.21 3.64 -12.34
N GLY A 323 1.50 3.30 -12.24
CA GLY A 323 2.55 3.98 -13.01
C GLY A 323 2.46 3.70 -14.50
N SER A 324 2.19 2.47 -14.92
CA SER A 324 2.05 2.13 -16.33
C SER A 324 0.78 2.74 -16.95
N LYS A 325 -0.33 2.76 -16.19
CA LYS A 325 -1.55 3.46 -16.59
C LYS A 325 -1.28 4.96 -16.76
N TYR A 326 -0.67 5.60 -15.77
CA TYR A 326 -0.31 7.02 -15.84
C TYR A 326 0.56 7.33 -17.06
N PHE A 327 1.57 6.49 -17.32
CA PHE A 327 2.43 6.66 -18.51
C PHE A 327 1.65 6.57 -19.83
N THR A 328 0.68 5.67 -19.95
CA THR A 328 -0.13 5.55 -21.18
C THR A 328 -1.05 6.75 -21.41
N GLU A 329 -1.50 7.38 -20.33
CA GLU A 329 -2.34 8.59 -20.37
C GLU A 329 -1.49 9.87 -20.54
N HIS A 330 -0.23 9.86 -20.07
CA HIS A 330 0.70 11.00 -20.06
C HIS A 330 2.08 10.57 -20.57
N PRO A 331 2.22 10.15 -21.85
CA PRO A 331 3.52 9.70 -22.38
C PRO A 331 4.52 10.87 -22.45
N THR A 332 5.80 10.59 -22.17
CA THR A 332 6.90 11.58 -22.15
C THR A 332 7.68 11.64 -23.47
#